data_7ee46a084a280c57709f05a236624066
#
_entry.id   7ee46a084a280c57709f05a236624066
#
_cell.length_a   1.000
_cell.length_b   1.000
_cell.length_c   1.000
_cell.angle_alpha   90.00
_cell.angle_beta   90.00
_cell.angle_gamma   90.00
#
_symmetry.space_group_name_H-M   'P 1'
#
loop_
_entity.id
_entity.type
_entity.pdbx_description
1 polymer ?
#
loop_
_entity_poly.entity_id
_entity_poly.type
_entity_poly.pdbx_seq_one_letter_code
_entity_poly.pdbx_strand_id
1 'polypeptide(L)'
;PFNPKCAAMALPPCPAPMQPGSRRVRLRINGEPLEFEVGRDLEPTTTLAAFLRERVGCTGLKISCDEGACGACTIIMDGKAVLSCMLLAVEADGRDVRTIEGLAPDDPVIEAFAEQCEPGHGTALQCGYCTPGFVMTARALLNENPTPTLDEVREALSGNLCRCGCYAGIAMAVGHAAEKIAKRGGRA
;
A
#
# COMPACT_ATOMS: atom_id res chain seq x y z
N PRO A 1 -29.79 -15.13 -21.58
CA PRO A 1 -29.41 -15.66 -22.91
C PRO A 1 -27.94 -15.28 -23.13
N PHE A 2 -27.09 -16.32 -23.20
CA PHE A 2 -25.66 -16.19 -23.47
C PHE A 2 -25.46 -15.62 -24.87
N ASN A 3 -24.64 -14.61 -25.06
CA ASN A 3 -24.31 -14.05 -26.34
C ASN A 3 -23.32 -14.99 -27.08
N PRO A 4 -23.72 -15.69 -28.16
CA PRO A 4 -22.86 -16.64 -28.85
C PRO A 4 -21.65 -16.00 -29.56
N LYS A 5 -21.57 -14.67 -29.65
CA LYS A 5 -20.41 -13.96 -30.24
C LYS A 5 -19.18 -13.90 -29.29
N CYS A 6 -19.31 -14.26 -28.02
CA CYS A 6 -18.16 -14.35 -27.09
C CYS A 6 -17.38 -15.68 -27.20
N ALA A 7 -17.91 -16.67 -27.93
CA ALA A 7 -17.29 -18.00 -28.06
C ALA A 7 -16.16 -18.09 -29.10
N ALA A 8 -15.91 -17.03 -29.89
CA ALA A 8 -14.99 -17.08 -31.04
C ALA A 8 -13.67 -16.32 -30.82
N MET A 9 -13.40 -15.76 -29.63
CA MET A 9 -12.06 -15.26 -29.33
C MET A 9 -11.24 -16.44 -28.81
N ALA A 10 -10.45 -17.05 -29.71
CA ALA A 10 -9.39 -17.96 -29.29
C ALA A 10 -8.49 -17.21 -28.32
N LEU A 11 -8.41 -17.70 -27.09
CA LEU A 11 -7.41 -17.20 -26.13
C LEU A 11 -6.04 -17.33 -26.81
N PRO A 12 -5.17 -16.31 -26.66
CA PRO A 12 -3.80 -16.45 -27.14
C PRO A 12 -3.20 -17.72 -26.51
N PRO A 13 -2.34 -18.45 -27.22
CA PRO A 13 -1.69 -19.63 -26.65
C PRO A 13 -1.05 -19.25 -25.32
N CYS A 14 -1.26 -20.10 -24.33
CA CYS A 14 -0.62 -19.94 -23.02
C CYS A 14 0.89 -19.73 -23.26
N PRO A 15 1.51 -18.66 -22.71
CA PRO A 15 2.95 -18.46 -22.88
C PRO A 15 3.67 -19.73 -22.47
N ALA A 16 4.70 -20.11 -23.22
CA ALA A 16 5.52 -21.28 -22.92
C ALA A 16 5.97 -21.22 -21.44
N PRO A 17 5.99 -22.36 -20.72
CA PRO A 17 6.41 -22.36 -19.34
C PRO A 17 7.80 -21.72 -19.24
N MET A 18 7.92 -20.72 -18.37
CA MET A 18 9.18 -20.02 -18.15
C MET A 18 10.22 -21.02 -17.67
N GLN A 19 11.39 -21.00 -18.30
CA GLN A 19 12.49 -21.85 -17.88
C GLN A 19 12.98 -21.39 -16.49
N PRO A 20 13.15 -22.29 -15.53
CA PRO A 20 13.68 -21.95 -14.22
C PRO A 20 15.06 -21.26 -14.34
N GLY A 21 15.23 -20.12 -13.69
CA GLY A 21 16.53 -19.47 -13.53
C GLY A 21 16.89 -18.38 -14.55
N SER A 22 15.97 -17.96 -15.44
CA SER A 22 16.33 -17.03 -16.52
C SER A 22 16.02 -15.54 -16.25
N ARG A 23 15.14 -15.21 -15.29
CA ARG A 23 14.73 -13.82 -15.04
C ARG A 23 15.13 -13.36 -13.65
N ARG A 24 15.90 -12.28 -13.59
CA ARG A 24 16.19 -11.55 -12.35
C ARG A 24 15.30 -10.35 -12.25
N VAL A 25 14.78 -10.12 -11.06
CA VAL A 25 13.98 -8.97 -10.69
C VAL A 25 14.79 -8.11 -9.74
N ARG A 26 14.90 -6.82 -10.03
CA ARG A 26 15.63 -5.84 -9.23
C ARG A 26 14.69 -4.74 -8.85
N LEU A 27 14.57 -4.45 -7.57
CA LEU A 27 13.76 -3.35 -7.06
C LEU A 27 14.42 -2.75 -5.83
N ARG A 28 13.93 -1.60 -5.41
CA ARG A 28 14.31 -1.01 -4.13
C ARG A 28 13.16 -1.20 -3.15
N ILE A 29 13.46 -1.63 -1.95
CA ILE A 29 12.48 -1.76 -0.87
C ILE A 29 12.98 -0.95 0.32
N ASN A 30 12.20 0.08 0.71
CA ASN A 30 12.54 1.00 1.79
C ASN A 30 13.93 1.64 1.63
N GLY A 31 14.31 1.94 0.38
CA GLY A 31 15.61 2.52 0.03
C GLY A 31 16.72 1.52 -0.25
N GLU A 32 16.56 0.24 0.17
CA GLU A 32 17.57 -0.79 -0.02
C GLU A 32 17.36 -1.54 -1.36
N PRO A 33 18.41 -1.70 -2.18
CA PRO A 33 18.33 -2.47 -3.41
C PRO A 33 18.25 -3.96 -3.10
N LEU A 34 17.36 -4.67 -3.77
CA LEU A 34 17.20 -6.12 -3.68
C LEU A 34 17.17 -6.72 -5.09
N GLU A 35 17.81 -7.90 -5.23
CA GLU A 35 17.76 -8.72 -6.44
C GLU A 35 17.36 -10.15 -6.07
N PHE A 36 16.45 -10.74 -6.86
CA PHE A 36 16.05 -12.14 -6.70
C PHE A 36 15.78 -12.78 -8.05
N GLU A 37 15.89 -14.10 -8.08
CA GLU A 37 15.77 -14.93 -9.27
C GLU A 37 14.42 -15.64 -9.29
N VAL A 38 13.67 -15.43 -10.37
CA VAL A 38 12.36 -16.06 -10.57
C VAL A 38 12.54 -17.55 -10.80
N GLY A 39 11.77 -18.37 -10.09
CA GLY A 39 11.85 -19.85 -10.11
C GLY A 39 12.78 -20.42 -9.05
N ARG A 40 13.67 -19.62 -8.46
CA ARG A 40 14.52 -20.05 -7.33
C ARG A 40 14.11 -19.34 -6.02
N ASP A 41 14.07 -18.04 -6.04
CA ASP A 41 13.83 -17.23 -4.84
C ASP A 41 12.35 -16.83 -4.73
N LEU A 42 11.64 -16.85 -5.86
CA LEU A 42 10.29 -16.34 -6.01
C LEU A 42 9.57 -17.13 -7.12
N GLU A 43 8.36 -17.60 -6.82
CA GLU A 43 7.47 -18.13 -7.83
C GLU A 43 6.88 -16.99 -8.70
N PRO A 44 6.71 -17.17 -10.03
CA PRO A 44 6.19 -16.13 -10.92
C PRO A 44 4.82 -15.59 -10.53
N THR A 45 4.03 -16.42 -9.84
CA THR A 45 2.65 -16.12 -9.40
C THR A 45 2.57 -15.49 -8.01
N THR A 46 3.71 -15.31 -7.33
CA THR A 46 3.73 -14.73 -5.98
C THR A 46 3.30 -13.27 -6.03
N THR A 47 2.29 -12.89 -5.23
CA THR A 47 1.88 -11.50 -5.11
C THR A 47 2.97 -10.68 -4.43
N LEU A 48 3.04 -9.38 -4.74
CA LEU A 48 3.98 -8.48 -4.09
C LEU A 48 3.74 -8.41 -2.57
N ALA A 49 2.47 -8.49 -2.14
CA ALA A 49 2.13 -8.54 -0.71
C ALA A 49 2.73 -9.76 0.00
N ALA A 50 2.56 -10.95 -0.56
CA ALA A 50 3.12 -12.19 0.00
C ALA A 50 4.66 -12.14 0.01
N PHE A 51 5.28 -11.69 -1.08
CA PHE A 51 6.72 -11.52 -1.19
C PHE A 51 7.29 -10.58 -0.11
N LEU A 52 6.71 -9.38 0.02
CA LEU A 52 7.15 -8.39 1.01
C LEU A 52 7.04 -8.93 2.44
N ARG A 53 5.98 -9.66 2.77
CA ARG A 53 5.78 -10.20 4.12
C ARG A 53 6.62 -11.42 4.43
N GLU A 54 6.67 -12.40 3.52
CA GLU A 54 7.19 -13.73 3.80
C GLU A 54 8.69 -13.86 3.48
N ARG A 55 9.17 -13.10 2.48
CA ARG A 55 10.56 -13.18 2.04
C ARG A 55 11.39 -11.99 2.51
N VAL A 56 10.83 -10.78 2.45
CA VAL A 56 11.53 -9.56 2.88
C VAL A 56 11.35 -9.30 4.38
N GLY A 57 10.27 -9.78 4.97
CA GLY A 57 9.99 -9.60 6.40
C GLY A 57 9.26 -8.29 6.74
N CYS A 58 8.68 -7.60 5.76
CA CYS A 58 7.87 -6.39 5.97
C CYS A 58 6.49 -6.77 6.56
N THR A 59 6.45 -7.13 7.83
CA THR A 59 5.24 -7.66 8.50
C THR A 59 4.25 -6.59 8.93
N GLY A 60 4.64 -5.31 8.93
CA GLY A 60 3.75 -4.17 9.12
C GLY A 60 2.68 -4.08 8.04
N LEU A 61 3.05 -4.36 6.78
CA LEU A 61 2.09 -4.61 5.72
C LEU A 61 1.12 -5.73 6.11
N LYS A 62 -0.19 -5.56 5.92
CA LYS A 62 -1.21 -6.56 6.27
C LYS A 62 -1.93 -7.09 5.03
N ILE A 63 -2.27 -8.37 5.03
CA ILE A 63 -3.11 -9.01 4.03
C ILE A 63 -4.41 -9.43 4.71
N SER A 64 -5.56 -8.98 4.21
CA SER A 64 -6.88 -9.28 4.75
C SER A 64 -7.80 -9.91 3.69
N CYS A 65 -8.23 -9.16 2.68
CA CYS A 65 -9.11 -9.69 1.64
C CYS A 65 -8.37 -10.48 0.55
N ASP A 66 -7.14 -10.09 0.25
CA ASP A 66 -6.29 -10.64 -0.83
C ASP A 66 -6.94 -10.59 -2.24
N GLU A 67 -7.85 -9.63 -2.43
CA GLU A 67 -8.66 -9.46 -3.66
C GLU A 67 -8.84 -7.98 -4.06
N GLY A 68 -8.01 -7.08 -3.50
CA GLY A 68 -8.03 -5.66 -3.85
C GLY A 68 -9.15 -4.82 -3.22
N ALA A 69 -9.95 -5.37 -2.29
CA ALA A 69 -11.14 -4.69 -1.78
C ALA A 69 -10.93 -3.86 -0.51
N CYS A 70 -9.93 -4.17 0.34
CA CYS A 70 -9.89 -3.63 1.70
C CYS A 70 -8.77 -2.63 1.99
N GLY A 71 -7.77 -2.52 1.15
CA GLY A 71 -6.65 -1.57 1.31
C GLY A 71 -5.66 -1.86 2.44
N ALA A 72 -5.79 -2.97 3.19
CA ALA A 72 -4.86 -3.32 4.27
C ALA A 72 -3.42 -3.56 3.76
N CYS A 73 -3.28 -3.97 2.50
CA CYS A 73 -2.01 -4.25 1.83
C CYS A 73 -1.43 -3.04 1.06
N THR A 74 -1.92 -1.83 1.30
CA THR A 74 -1.43 -0.63 0.61
C THR A 74 0.04 -0.38 0.93
N ILE A 75 0.80 -0.15 -0.12
CA ILE A 75 2.19 0.31 -0.12
C ILE A 75 2.32 1.56 -1.00
N ILE A 76 3.46 2.24 -0.95
CA ILE A 76 3.78 3.26 -1.93
C ILE A 76 4.77 2.66 -2.93
N MET A 77 4.44 2.73 -4.23
CA MET A 77 5.32 2.31 -5.31
C MET A 77 5.49 3.48 -6.28
N ASP A 78 6.72 3.90 -6.50
CA ASP A 78 7.06 5.07 -7.32
C ASP A 78 6.25 6.33 -6.93
N GLY A 79 6.06 6.53 -5.63
CA GLY A 79 5.34 7.68 -5.06
C GLY A 79 3.80 7.53 -4.99
N LYS A 80 3.22 6.48 -5.54
CA LYS A 80 1.76 6.25 -5.58
C LYS A 80 1.33 5.13 -4.64
N ALA A 81 0.18 5.30 -3.98
CA ALA A 81 -0.46 4.24 -3.20
C ALA A 81 -0.98 3.14 -4.15
N VAL A 82 -0.57 1.89 -3.89
CA VAL A 82 -1.00 0.72 -4.67
C VAL A 82 -1.34 -0.45 -3.76
N LEU A 83 -2.23 -1.31 -4.22
CA LEU A 83 -2.64 -2.52 -3.50
C LEU A 83 -1.70 -3.68 -3.87
N SER A 84 -0.77 -4.00 -2.99
CA SER A 84 0.28 -5.00 -3.27
C SER A 84 -0.25 -6.44 -3.44
N CYS A 85 -1.45 -6.76 -2.96
CA CYS A 85 -2.08 -8.06 -3.21
C CYS A 85 -2.55 -8.23 -4.67
N MET A 86 -2.70 -7.12 -5.42
CA MET A 86 -3.14 -7.11 -6.81
C MET A 86 -1.98 -7.03 -7.82
N LEU A 87 -0.75 -7.03 -7.33
CA LEU A 87 0.46 -6.97 -8.14
C LEU A 87 1.28 -8.25 -7.96
N LEU A 88 1.86 -8.76 -9.01
CA LEU A 88 2.86 -9.81 -8.91
C LEU A 88 4.22 -9.20 -8.54
N ALA A 89 4.99 -9.92 -7.71
CA ALA A 89 6.31 -9.43 -7.32
C ALA A 89 7.26 -9.22 -8.52
N VAL A 90 7.07 -9.98 -9.59
CA VAL A 90 7.82 -9.85 -10.86
C VAL A 90 7.50 -8.56 -11.62
N GLU A 91 6.36 -7.90 -11.35
CA GLU A 91 5.96 -6.63 -11.96
C GLU A 91 6.63 -5.42 -11.28
N ALA A 92 7.19 -5.64 -10.09
CA ALA A 92 7.93 -4.61 -9.35
C ALA A 92 9.39 -4.44 -9.84
N ASP A 93 9.78 -5.09 -10.95
CA ASP A 93 11.11 -4.94 -11.54
C ASP A 93 11.40 -3.47 -11.90
N GLY A 94 12.53 -2.94 -11.43
CA GLY A 94 12.95 -1.55 -11.61
C GLY A 94 12.20 -0.53 -10.74
N ARG A 95 11.30 -0.95 -9.83
CA ARG A 95 10.46 -0.05 -9.04
C ARG A 95 11.07 0.29 -7.68
N ASP A 96 10.64 1.44 -7.14
CA ASP A 96 10.89 1.85 -5.75
C ASP A 96 9.65 1.59 -4.90
N VAL A 97 9.78 0.67 -3.96
CA VAL A 97 8.70 0.21 -3.08
C VAL A 97 8.96 0.70 -1.66
N ARG A 98 7.98 1.35 -1.06
CA ARG A 98 8.01 1.76 0.33
C ARG A 98 6.84 1.14 1.10
N THR A 99 7.16 0.45 2.18
CA THR A 99 6.21 -0.10 3.14
C THR A 99 6.15 0.79 4.39
N ILE A 100 5.29 0.44 5.35
CA ILE A 100 5.19 1.19 6.62
C ILE A 100 6.52 1.22 7.37
N GLU A 101 7.33 0.17 7.28
CA GLU A 101 8.66 0.08 7.89
C GLU A 101 9.68 1.07 7.28
N GLY A 102 9.42 1.53 6.06
CA GLY A 102 10.25 2.53 5.39
C GLY A 102 9.91 3.98 5.75
N LEU A 103 8.89 4.22 6.56
CA LEU A 103 8.62 5.55 7.11
C LEU A 103 9.48 5.77 8.36
N ALA A 104 9.92 7.01 8.57
CA ALA A 104 10.64 7.37 9.78
C ALA A 104 9.72 7.20 11.02
N PRO A 105 10.25 6.79 12.18
CA PRO A 105 9.45 6.66 13.41
C PRO A 105 8.74 7.95 13.82
N ASP A 106 9.31 9.10 13.47
CA ASP A 106 8.79 10.45 13.69
C ASP A 106 8.06 11.02 12.45
N ASP A 107 7.65 10.16 11.53
CA ASP A 107 6.84 10.61 10.39
C ASP A 107 5.54 11.25 10.88
N PRO A 108 5.20 12.48 10.41
CA PRO A 108 4.02 13.21 10.88
C PRO A 108 2.71 12.44 10.74
N VAL A 109 2.60 11.53 9.77
CA VAL A 109 1.41 10.70 9.61
C VAL A 109 1.33 9.63 10.70
N ILE A 110 2.45 8.96 11.01
CA ILE A 110 2.51 7.96 12.08
C ILE A 110 2.16 8.61 13.42
N GLU A 111 2.77 9.75 13.73
CA GLU A 111 2.50 10.49 14.98
C GLU A 111 1.02 10.90 15.08
N ALA A 112 0.47 11.49 14.01
CA ALA A 112 -0.91 11.94 14.01
C ALA A 112 -1.91 10.79 14.22
N PHE A 113 -1.66 9.63 13.62
CA PHE A 113 -2.50 8.44 13.85
C PHE A 113 -2.39 7.89 15.27
N ALA A 114 -1.20 7.94 15.87
CA ALA A 114 -0.98 7.49 17.23
C ALA A 114 -1.60 8.43 18.28
N GLU A 115 -1.57 9.73 18.02
CA GLU A 115 -2.05 10.76 18.94
C GLU A 115 -3.55 11.04 18.85
N GLN A 116 -4.21 10.63 17.73
CA GLN A 116 -5.60 10.95 17.50
C GLN A 116 -6.52 10.28 18.52
N CYS A 117 -7.07 11.08 19.42
CA CYS A 117 -8.03 10.68 20.45
C CYS A 117 -8.92 11.84 20.88
N GLU A 118 -9.36 12.68 19.93
CA GLU A 118 -10.16 13.86 20.26
C GLU A 118 -11.60 13.52 20.64
N PRO A 119 -12.17 14.17 21.67
CA PRO A 119 -13.59 14.03 22.00
C PRO A 119 -14.50 14.34 20.81
N GLY A 120 -15.46 13.46 20.54
CA GLY A 120 -16.40 13.60 19.43
C GLY A 120 -15.93 13.05 18.08
N HIS A 121 -14.61 12.83 17.88
CA HIS A 121 -14.05 12.28 16.64
C HIS A 121 -13.48 10.86 16.83
N GLY A 122 -13.26 10.46 18.07
CA GLY A 122 -12.72 9.14 18.40
C GLY A 122 -11.25 8.96 18.03
N THR A 123 -10.78 7.72 18.11
CA THR A 123 -9.41 7.34 17.81
C THR A 123 -9.22 6.96 16.33
N ALA A 124 -8.01 7.16 15.80
CA ALA A 124 -7.64 6.69 14.46
C ALA A 124 -7.34 5.17 14.43
N LEU A 125 -7.15 4.53 15.59
CA LEU A 125 -6.85 3.10 15.66
C LEU A 125 -7.51 2.44 16.89
N GLN A 126 -7.95 1.20 16.70
CA GLN A 126 -8.39 0.32 17.78
C GLN A 126 -7.60 -0.99 17.72
N CYS A 127 -7.99 -1.95 16.87
CA CYS A 127 -7.23 -3.19 16.71
C CYS A 127 -5.89 -3.00 15.98
N GLY A 128 -5.72 -1.91 15.23
CA GLY A 128 -4.50 -1.56 14.52
C GLY A 128 -4.26 -2.32 13.21
N TYR A 129 -5.10 -3.29 12.85
CA TYR A 129 -4.85 -4.16 11.69
C TYR A 129 -4.88 -3.39 10.35
N CYS A 130 -5.84 -2.50 10.15
CA CYS A 130 -5.93 -1.68 8.94
C CYS A 130 -5.03 -0.44 8.95
N THR A 131 -4.50 -0.06 10.11
CA THR A 131 -3.76 1.19 10.31
C THR A 131 -2.58 1.36 9.35
N PRO A 132 -1.71 0.35 9.10
CA PRO A 132 -0.61 0.51 8.14
C PRO A 132 -1.09 0.88 6.74
N GLY A 133 -2.17 0.26 6.26
CA GLY A 133 -2.75 0.58 4.95
C GLY A 133 -3.25 2.02 4.87
N PHE A 134 -3.98 2.49 5.89
CA PHE A 134 -4.44 3.88 5.96
C PHE A 134 -3.28 4.87 6.04
N VAL A 135 -2.25 4.58 6.84
CA VAL A 135 -1.05 5.43 6.95
C VAL A 135 -0.35 5.56 5.60
N MET A 136 -0.17 4.45 4.87
CA MET A 136 0.48 4.48 3.56
C MET A 136 -0.35 5.26 2.52
N THR A 137 -1.67 5.09 2.52
CA THR A 137 -2.57 5.87 1.66
C THR A 137 -2.52 7.36 2.01
N ALA A 138 -2.62 7.71 3.30
CA ALA A 138 -2.54 9.09 3.77
C ALA A 138 -1.17 9.72 3.45
N ARG A 139 -0.08 8.97 3.59
CA ARG A 139 1.26 9.46 3.25
C ARG A 139 1.40 9.74 1.76
N ALA A 140 0.86 8.87 0.89
CA ALA A 140 0.85 9.10 -0.55
C ALA A 140 0.04 10.36 -0.91
N LEU A 141 -1.16 10.51 -0.33
CA LEU A 141 -1.98 11.71 -0.50
C LEU A 141 -1.22 12.97 -0.11
N LEU A 142 -0.62 13.01 1.09
CA LEU A 142 0.07 14.18 1.61
C LEU A 142 1.40 14.49 0.89
N ASN A 143 1.97 13.52 0.19
CA ASN A 143 3.10 13.78 -0.71
C ASN A 143 2.67 14.52 -1.99
N GLU A 144 1.47 14.23 -2.49
CA GLU A 144 0.91 14.84 -3.69
C GLU A 144 0.20 16.17 -3.37
N ASN A 145 -0.63 16.16 -2.33
CA ASN A 145 -1.38 17.32 -1.85
C ASN A 145 -1.15 17.52 -0.34
N PRO A 146 -0.25 18.44 0.07
CA PRO A 146 0.07 18.64 1.48
C PRO A 146 -1.02 19.35 2.30
N THR A 147 -2.05 19.90 1.65
CA THR A 147 -3.16 20.60 2.29
C THR A 147 -4.53 20.13 1.76
N PRO A 148 -4.84 18.83 1.91
CA PRO A 148 -6.08 18.29 1.37
C PRO A 148 -7.30 18.79 2.14
N THR A 149 -8.40 19.01 1.43
CA THR A 149 -9.72 19.19 2.03
C THR A 149 -10.21 17.87 2.65
N LEU A 150 -11.20 17.96 3.54
CA LEU A 150 -11.77 16.76 4.15
C LEU A 150 -12.38 15.80 3.12
N ASP A 151 -12.95 16.32 2.05
CA ASP A 151 -13.56 15.50 1.00
C ASP A 151 -12.47 14.79 0.16
N GLU A 152 -11.36 15.47 -0.16
CA GLU A 152 -10.20 14.83 -0.80
C GLU A 152 -9.58 13.73 0.09
N VAL A 153 -9.52 13.95 1.40
CA VAL A 153 -9.09 12.92 2.37
C VAL A 153 -10.02 11.71 2.32
N ARG A 154 -11.34 11.93 2.35
CA ARG A 154 -12.34 10.85 2.28
C ARG A 154 -12.26 10.06 0.98
N GLU A 155 -12.10 10.78 -0.13
CA GLU A 155 -11.95 10.16 -1.46
C GLU A 155 -10.68 9.30 -1.53
N ALA A 156 -9.54 9.85 -1.12
CA ALA A 156 -8.28 9.11 -1.12
C ALA A 156 -8.33 7.85 -0.24
N LEU A 157 -9.00 7.92 0.91
CA LEU A 157 -9.15 6.81 1.84
C LEU A 157 -10.29 5.84 1.51
N SER A 158 -11.08 6.10 0.47
CA SER A 158 -12.28 5.30 0.13
C SER A 158 -11.98 3.84 -0.19
N GLY A 159 -10.75 3.53 -0.63
CA GLY A 159 -10.26 2.17 -0.88
C GLY A 159 -9.78 1.42 0.37
N ASN A 160 -9.85 2.03 1.57
CA ASN A 160 -9.40 1.42 2.81
C ASN A 160 -10.58 1.12 3.74
N LEU A 161 -10.66 -0.11 4.26
CA LEU A 161 -11.73 -0.55 5.16
C LEU A 161 -11.23 -0.71 6.60
N CYS A 162 -12.01 -0.15 7.54
CA CYS A 162 -11.80 -0.31 8.97
C CYS A 162 -13.01 -1.02 9.60
N ARG A 163 -12.82 -2.26 10.08
CA ARG A 163 -13.90 -3.02 10.72
C ARG A 163 -14.30 -2.47 12.09
N CYS A 164 -13.40 -1.77 12.75
CA CYS A 164 -13.67 -1.10 14.03
C CYS A 164 -14.44 0.21 13.89
N GLY A 165 -14.56 0.75 12.67
CA GLY A 165 -15.33 1.98 12.40
C GLY A 165 -14.59 3.28 12.74
N CYS A 166 -13.26 3.29 12.79
CA CYS A 166 -12.46 4.48 13.16
C CYS A 166 -12.40 5.58 12.09
N TYR A 167 -13.28 5.60 11.10
CA TYR A 167 -13.18 6.48 9.93
C TYR A 167 -13.11 7.97 10.27
N ALA A 168 -13.90 8.44 11.25
CA ALA A 168 -13.88 9.85 11.67
C ALA A 168 -12.49 10.21 12.26
N GLY A 169 -11.99 9.41 13.20
CA GLY A 169 -10.67 9.62 13.79
C GLY A 169 -9.54 9.52 12.75
N ILE A 170 -9.64 8.59 11.81
CA ILE A 170 -8.66 8.45 10.72
C ILE A 170 -8.63 9.71 9.85
N ALA A 171 -9.79 10.23 9.44
CA ALA A 171 -9.83 11.45 8.64
C ALA A 171 -9.26 12.67 9.38
N MET A 172 -9.54 12.78 10.69
CA MET A 172 -8.94 13.82 11.54
C MET A 172 -7.42 13.67 11.65
N ALA A 173 -6.93 12.45 11.84
CA ALA A 173 -5.49 12.17 11.89
C ALA A 173 -4.76 12.63 10.62
N VAL A 174 -5.36 12.47 9.43
CA VAL A 174 -4.76 12.97 8.18
C VAL A 174 -4.69 14.50 8.17
N GLY A 175 -5.73 15.19 8.65
CA GLY A 175 -5.72 16.65 8.79
C GLY A 175 -4.60 17.12 9.74
N HIS A 176 -4.46 16.49 10.91
CA HIS A 176 -3.38 16.80 11.86
C HIS A 176 -1.98 16.49 11.29
N ALA A 177 -1.85 15.42 10.49
CA ALA A 177 -0.60 15.13 9.79
C ALA A 177 -0.24 16.24 8.80
N ALA A 178 -1.21 16.75 8.04
CA ALA A 178 -1.02 17.88 7.12
C ALA A 178 -0.52 19.13 7.86
N GLU A 179 -1.13 19.46 9.00
CA GLU A 179 -0.67 20.59 9.85
C GLU A 179 0.76 20.39 10.39
N LYS A 180 1.08 19.16 10.86
CA LYS A 180 2.43 18.83 11.32
C LYS A 180 3.47 18.99 10.22
N ILE A 181 3.15 18.54 8.99
CA ILE A 181 4.03 18.70 7.81
C ILE A 181 4.26 20.18 7.52
N ALA A 182 3.20 20.99 7.48
CA ALA A 182 3.29 22.42 7.24
C ALA A 182 4.17 23.13 8.29
N LYS A 183 4.03 22.78 9.58
CA LYS A 183 4.83 23.33 10.69
C LYS A 183 6.31 22.92 10.57
N ARG A 184 6.63 21.71 10.10
CA ARG A 184 8.01 21.24 9.92
C ARG A 184 8.66 21.85 8.67
N GLY A 185 7.94 21.97 7.56
CA GLY A 185 8.41 22.61 6.32
C GLY A 185 8.65 24.12 6.45
N GLY A 186 7.99 24.79 7.37
CA GLY A 186 8.21 26.22 7.67
C GLY A 186 9.41 26.51 8.59
N ARG A 187 10.16 25.48 8.99
CA ARG A 187 11.38 25.59 9.84
C ARG A 187 12.68 25.31 9.08
N ALA A 188 12.66 25.45 7.74
CA ALA A 188 13.89 25.38 6.92
C ALA A 188 14.58 26.74 6.86
#